data_3980d9092accab68b8cfc95b0a1ebd35
#
_entry.id   3980d9092accab68b8cfc95b0a1ebd35
#
_cell.length_a   1.000
_cell.length_b   1.000
_cell.length_c   1.000
_cell.angle_alpha   90.00
_cell.angle_beta   90.00
_cell.angle_gamma   90.00
#
_symmetry.space_group_name_H-M   'P 1'
#
loop_
_entity.id
_entity.type
_entity.pdbx_description
1 polymer ?
#
loop_
_entity_poly.entity_id
_entity_poly.type
_entity_poly.pdbx_seq_one_letter_code
_entity_poly.pdbx_strand_id
1 'polypeptide(L)'
;SAVDGFASRELMLGVSVALGLARAFQMPAQQALTPLLVPVSLLQQAVTVSSSSMQVAIIGGPALGGILFAVGTSAVYAACALMLCVACVLSLIVRYKHHIFEEAVSWSSAMAGVVFVWQNKILLGATSLDLFAVLLGGATALLPIYAKDILHTGPEGLGLLRAAPAMGALLMSFVLMRWPMQRHVGYWLLSGVAVFGGATIVFGFSNHFGLSMLALAITGA
;
A
#
# COMPACT_ATOMS: atom_id res chain seq x y z
N SER A 1 -12.92 -22.14 -21.40
CA SER A 1 -14.16 -22.87 -21.13
C SER A 1 -14.06 -23.99 -20.07
N ALA A 2 -12.90 -24.54 -19.78
CA ALA A 2 -12.73 -25.52 -18.68
C ALA A 2 -12.43 -24.89 -17.32
N VAL A 3 -12.17 -23.60 -17.25
CA VAL A 3 -11.80 -22.84 -16.03
C VAL A 3 -13.04 -22.18 -15.37
N ASP A 4 -14.13 -22.08 -16.08
CA ASP A 4 -15.34 -21.37 -15.63
C ASP A 4 -16.14 -22.14 -14.56
N GLY A 5 -15.87 -23.43 -14.33
CA GLY A 5 -16.60 -24.27 -13.37
C GLY A 5 -16.06 -24.22 -11.93
N PHE A 6 -14.85 -23.73 -11.70
CA PHE A 6 -14.22 -23.75 -10.36
C PHE A 6 -14.25 -22.40 -9.61
N ALA A 7 -14.64 -21.32 -10.27
CA ALA A 7 -14.72 -20.00 -9.64
C ALA A 7 -16.06 -19.81 -8.91
N SER A 8 -16.33 -20.61 -7.86
CA SER A 8 -17.48 -20.34 -7.01
C SER A 8 -17.22 -19.07 -6.18
N ARG A 9 -18.27 -18.30 -5.91
CA ARG A 9 -18.23 -17.10 -5.06
C ARG A 9 -17.58 -17.40 -3.70
N GLU A 10 -17.86 -18.57 -3.16
CA GLU A 10 -17.32 -19.03 -1.88
C GLU A 10 -15.81 -19.26 -1.92
N LEU A 11 -15.30 -19.84 -3.02
CA LEU A 11 -13.87 -20.05 -3.21
C LEU A 11 -13.14 -18.72 -3.34
N MET A 12 -13.70 -17.75 -4.08
CA MET A 12 -13.12 -16.41 -4.19
C MET A 12 -13.08 -15.69 -2.85
N LEU A 13 -14.14 -15.80 -2.03
CA LEU A 13 -14.16 -15.25 -0.68
C LEU A 13 -13.14 -15.94 0.22
N GLY A 14 -13.05 -17.28 0.18
CA GLY A 14 -12.06 -18.04 0.94
C GLY A 14 -10.61 -17.65 0.63
N VAL A 15 -10.28 -17.56 -0.67
CA VAL A 15 -8.96 -17.11 -1.12
C VAL A 15 -8.68 -15.67 -0.70
N SER A 16 -9.67 -14.77 -0.79
CA SER A 16 -9.49 -13.37 -0.37
C SER A 16 -9.23 -13.26 1.13
N VAL A 17 -9.93 -14.05 1.95
CA VAL A 17 -9.69 -14.11 3.41
C VAL A 17 -8.29 -14.66 3.69
N ALA A 18 -7.89 -15.74 3.04
CA ALA A 18 -6.56 -16.34 3.21
C ALA A 18 -5.44 -15.36 2.82
N LEU A 19 -5.60 -14.64 1.70
CA LEU A 19 -4.65 -13.60 1.27
C LEU A 19 -4.63 -12.42 2.24
N GLY A 20 -5.78 -12.01 2.77
CA GLY A 20 -5.87 -10.95 3.79
C GLY A 20 -5.13 -11.34 5.07
N LEU A 21 -5.32 -12.56 5.55
CA LEU A 21 -4.61 -13.09 6.71
C LEU A 21 -3.09 -13.17 6.46
N ALA A 22 -2.68 -13.71 5.30
CA ALA A 22 -1.26 -13.76 4.94
C ALA A 22 -0.62 -12.36 4.93
N ARG A 23 -1.30 -11.36 4.36
CA ARG A 23 -0.82 -9.96 4.33
C ARG A 23 -0.75 -9.33 5.72
N ALA A 24 -1.67 -9.66 6.62
CA ALA A 24 -1.66 -9.14 7.99
C ALA A 24 -0.41 -9.55 8.77
N PHE A 25 0.16 -10.71 8.47
CA PHE A 25 1.44 -11.15 9.05
C PHE A 25 2.66 -10.70 8.24
N GLN A 26 2.54 -10.65 6.91
CA GLN A 26 3.64 -10.31 6.02
C GLN A 26 4.17 -8.88 6.26
N MET A 27 3.29 -7.88 6.37
CA MET A 27 3.69 -6.49 6.51
C MET A 27 4.52 -6.21 7.77
N PRO A 28 4.07 -6.59 8.99
CA PRO A 28 4.87 -6.39 10.19
C PRO A 28 6.15 -7.23 10.18
N ALA A 29 6.10 -8.46 9.63
CA ALA A 29 7.29 -9.30 9.52
C ALA A 29 8.37 -8.68 8.63
N GLN A 30 8.01 -8.11 7.47
CA GLN A 30 8.95 -7.42 6.60
C GLN A 30 9.57 -6.20 7.27
N GLN A 31 8.77 -5.40 7.99
CA GLN A 31 9.27 -4.22 8.70
C GLN A 31 10.22 -4.60 9.83
N ALA A 32 9.94 -5.67 10.56
CA ALA A 32 10.79 -6.18 11.63
C ALA A 32 12.07 -6.83 11.10
N LEU A 33 12.02 -7.50 9.95
CA LEU A 33 13.15 -8.23 9.39
C LEU A 33 14.24 -7.30 8.84
N THR A 34 13.87 -6.18 8.22
CA THR A 34 14.82 -5.25 7.59
C THR A 34 15.94 -4.79 8.54
N PRO A 35 15.66 -4.28 9.77
CA PRO A 35 16.72 -3.87 10.68
C PRO A 35 17.54 -5.04 11.26
N LEU A 36 17.01 -6.27 11.21
CA LEU A 36 17.71 -7.45 11.71
C LEU A 36 18.70 -8.05 10.70
N LEU A 37 18.50 -7.76 9.40
CA LEU A 37 19.33 -8.31 8.32
C LEU A 37 20.58 -7.47 8.02
N VAL A 38 20.61 -6.21 8.46
CA VAL A 38 21.69 -5.28 8.11
C VAL A 38 22.34 -4.67 9.35
N PRO A 39 23.65 -4.39 9.33
CA PRO A 39 24.31 -3.66 10.41
C PRO A 39 23.74 -2.23 10.51
N VAL A 40 23.79 -1.65 11.70
CA VAL A 40 23.25 -0.32 12.01
C VAL A 40 23.75 0.76 11.05
N SER A 41 25.00 0.66 10.60
CA SER A 41 25.62 1.60 9.64
C SER A 41 24.94 1.61 8.26
N LEU A 42 24.30 0.51 7.84
CA LEU A 42 23.62 0.37 6.55
C LEU A 42 22.09 0.42 6.68
N LEU A 43 21.57 0.58 7.89
CA LEU A 43 20.13 0.55 8.16
C LEU A 43 19.36 1.58 7.32
N GLN A 44 19.88 2.81 7.24
CA GLN A 44 19.23 3.87 6.47
C GLN A 44 19.16 3.54 4.98
N GLN A 45 20.23 2.97 4.42
CA GLN A 45 20.25 2.53 3.02
C GLN A 45 19.26 1.37 2.79
N ALA A 46 19.24 0.39 3.68
CA ALA A 46 18.32 -0.75 3.59
C ALA A 46 16.85 -0.32 3.63
N VAL A 47 16.49 0.60 4.53
CA VAL A 47 15.14 1.16 4.61
C VAL A 47 14.80 1.93 3.33
N THR A 48 15.74 2.73 2.81
CA THR A 48 15.53 3.48 1.56
C THR A 48 15.31 2.55 0.38
N VAL A 49 16.13 1.50 0.23
CA VAL A 49 15.98 0.50 -0.85
C VAL A 49 14.65 -0.25 -0.72
N SER A 50 14.29 -0.67 0.50
CA SER A 50 13.03 -1.36 0.76
C SER A 50 11.82 -0.48 0.40
N SER A 51 11.82 0.78 0.82
CA SER A 51 10.76 1.73 0.52
C SER A 51 10.66 2.03 -0.98
N SER A 52 11.82 2.22 -1.65
CA SER A 52 11.86 2.45 -3.10
C SER A 52 11.34 1.24 -3.87
N SER A 53 11.72 0.02 -3.47
CA SER A 53 11.23 -1.22 -4.08
C SER A 53 9.72 -1.37 -3.92
N MET A 54 9.20 -1.00 -2.74
CA MET A 54 7.76 -1.01 -2.48
C MET A 54 7.02 -0.01 -3.40
N GLN A 55 7.55 1.20 -3.59
CA GLN A 55 6.98 2.19 -4.49
C GLN A 55 6.97 1.72 -5.95
N VAL A 56 8.08 1.13 -6.41
CA VAL A 56 8.15 0.55 -7.77
C VAL A 56 7.09 -0.55 -7.93
N ALA A 57 6.88 -1.39 -6.92
CA ALA A 57 5.87 -2.44 -6.96
C ALA A 57 4.43 -1.87 -6.98
N ILE A 58 4.16 -0.82 -6.17
CA ILE A 58 2.85 -0.17 -6.10
C ILE A 58 2.49 0.51 -7.44
N ILE A 59 3.47 1.13 -8.11
CA ILE A 59 3.26 1.81 -9.40
C ILE A 59 3.25 0.79 -10.54
N GLY A 60 4.25 -0.08 -10.59
CA GLY A 60 4.45 -1.03 -11.68
C GLY A 60 3.42 -2.16 -11.67
N GLY A 61 2.98 -2.61 -10.48
CA GLY A 61 2.04 -3.71 -10.34
C GLY A 61 0.73 -3.51 -11.12
N PRO A 62 -0.03 -2.44 -10.86
CA PRO A 62 -1.27 -2.17 -11.58
C PRO A 62 -1.06 -1.92 -13.07
N ALA A 63 0.02 -1.23 -13.45
CA ALA A 63 0.35 -0.98 -14.85
C ALA A 63 0.63 -2.29 -15.61
N LEU A 64 1.50 -3.14 -15.05
CA LEU A 64 1.79 -4.46 -15.61
C LEU A 64 0.55 -5.38 -15.60
N GLY A 65 -0.23 -5.33 -14.52
CA GLY A 65 -1.47 -6.08 -14.41
C GLY A 65 -2.47 -5.71 -15.51
N GLY A 66 -2.63 -4.41 -15.81
CA GLY A 66 -3.47 -3.92 -16.90
C GLY A 66 -3.02 -4.42 -18.28
N ILE A 67 -1.71 -4.35 -18.58
CA ILE A 67 -1.13 -4.83 -19.83
C ILE A 67 -1.31 -6.35 -19.96
N LEU A 68 -0.98 -7.10 -18.92
CA LEU A 68 -1.12 -8.56 -18.94
C LEU A 68 -2.58 -9.00 -19.07
N PHE A 69 -3.51 -8.22 -18.54
CA PHE A 69 -4.95 -8.51 -18.68
C PHE A 69 -5.42 -8.37 -20.13
N ALA A 70 -4.81 -7.47 -20.92
CA ALA A 70 -5.11 -7.35 -22.35
C ALA A 70 -4.70 -8.60 -23.14
N VAL A 71 -3.69 -9.35 -22.68
CA VAL A 71 -3.26 -10.63 -23.27
C VAL A 71 -4.21 -11.77 -22.87
N GLY A 72 -4.75 -11.73 -21.66
CA GLY A 72 -5.71 -12.71 -21.16
C GLY A 72 -5.64 -12.88 -19.64
N THR A 73 -6.78 -13.20 -19.04
CA THR A 73 -6.92 -13.38 -17.59
C THR A 73 -6.00 -14.49 -17.06
N SER A 74 -5.81 -15.58 -17.82
CA SER A 74 -4.92 -16.68 -17.44
C SER A 74 -3.45 -16.27 -17.38
N ALA A 75 -3.02 -15.34 -18.24
CA ALA A 75 -1.66 -14.79 -18.21
C ALA A 75 -1.37 -14.00 -16.93
N VAL A 76 -2.33 -13.25 -16.45
CA VAL A 76 -2.21 -12.51 -15.17
C VAL A 76 -2.00 -13.47 -14.00
N TYR A 77 -2.85 -14.49 -13.88
CA TYR A 77 -2.73 -15.47 -12.79
C TYR A 77 -1.42 -16.27 -12.86
N ALA A 78 -1.00 -16.66 -14.07
CA ALA A 78 0.27 -17.36 -14.27
C ALA A 78 1.46 -16.49 -13.87
N ALA A 79 1.47 -15.22 -14.26
CA ALA A 79 2.52 -14.28 -13.88
C ALA A 79 2.56 -14.04 -12.36
N CYS A 80 1.40 -13.87 -11.72
CA CYS A 80 1.31 -13.74 -10.27
C CYS A 80 1.82 -14.99 -9.54
N ALA A 81 1.42 -16.17 -9.98
CA ALA A 81 1.89 -17.44 -9.41
C ALA A 81 3.41 -17.59 -9.54
N LEU A 82 3.96 -17.29 -10.71
CA LEU A 82 5.41 -17.32 -10.95
C LEU A 82 6.16 -16.35 -10.02
N MET A 83 5.69 -15.10 -9.91
CA MET A 83 6.32 -14.09 -9.03
C MET A 83 6.25 -14.51 -7.57
N LEU A 84 5.14 -15.09 -7.11
CA LEU A 84 5.01 -15.60 -5.75
C LEU A 84 5.95 -16.78 -5.49
N CYS A 85 6.09 -17.70 -6.44
CA CYS A 85 7.05 -18.80 -6.35
C CYS A 85 8.49 -18.28 -6.27
N VAL A 86 8.87 -17.31 -7.10
CA VAL A 86 10.19 -16.68 -7.04
C VAL A 86 10.42 -16.00 -5.71
N ALA A 87 9.44 -15.24 -5.21
CA ALA A 87 9.52 -14.59 -3.90
C ALA A 87 9.68 -15.60 -2.76
N CYS A 88 8.96 -16.73 -2.82
CA CYS A 88 9.08 -17.82 -1.86
C CYS A 88 10.50 -18.43 -1.86
N VAL A 89 11.03 -18.76 -3.04
CA VAL A 89 12.39 -19.31 -3.18
C VAL A 89 13.43 -18.31 -2.66
N LEU A 90 13.33 -17.03 -3.03
CA LEU A 90 14.24 -15.99 -2.55
C LEU A 90 14.19 -15.86 -1.03
N SER A 91 12.99 -15.93 -0.44
CA SER A 91 12.82 -15.86 1.02
C SER A 91 13.45 -17.04 1.73
N LEU A 92 13.43 -18.25 1.14
CA LEU A 92 14.09 -19.44 1.69
C LEU A 92 15.63 -19.35 1.64
N ILE A 93 16.18 -18.59 0.69
CA ILE A 93 17.63 -18.39 0.55
C ILE A 93 18.16 -17.39 1.57
N VAL A 94 17.32 -16.50 2.11
CA VAL A 94 17.72 -15.51 3.11
C VAL A 94 18.13 -16.24 4.40
N ARG A 95 19.41 -16.20 4.70
CA ARG A 95 19.97 -16.77 5.94
C ARG A 95 19.94 -15.72 7.03
N TYR A 96 19.06 -15.89 8.00
CA TYR A 96 19.02 -15.07 9.20
C TYR A 96 19.86 -15.73 10.30
N LYS A 97 20.87 -15.03 10.84
CA LYS A 97 21.52 -15.46 12.09
C LYS A 97 20.59 -15.09 13.25
N HIS A 98 20.02 -16.11 13.87
CA HIS A 98 19.13 -15.96 15.01
C HIS A 98 19.89 -15.25 16.14
N HIS A 99 19.70 -13.95 16.30
CA HIS A 99 19.93 -13.32 17.59
C HIS A 99 18.70 -13.64 18.43
N ILE A 100 18.88 -14.55 19.38
CA ILE A 100 17.87 -14.85 20.39
C ILE A 100 17.71 -13.56 21.20
N PHE A 101 16.71 -12.76 20.90
CA PHE A 101 16.21 -11.79 21.85
C PHE A 101 15.57 -12.60 22.98
N GLU A 102 16.23 -12.68 24.13
CA GLU A 102 15.75 -13.41 25.31
C GLU A 102 14.47 -12.81 25.92
N GLU A 103 14.03 -11.65 25.45
CA GLU A 103 12.73 -11.12 25.85
C GLU A 103 11.61 -11.80 25.07
N ALA A 104 11.03 -12.80 25.71
CA ALA A 104 9.77 -13.37 25.25
C ALA A 104 8.76 -12.24 25.02
N VAL A 105 8.18 -12.20 23.80
CA VAL A 105 7.08 -11.27 23.48
C VAL A 105 5.94 -11.57 24.45
N SER A 106 5.90 -10.80 25.54
CA SER A 106 4.84 -10.90 26.55
C SER A 106 3.68 -10.00 26.15
N TRP A 107 2.47 -10.38 26.52
CA TRP A 107 1.31 -9.49 26.42
C TRP A 107 1.56 -8.12 27.07
N SER A 108 2.38 -8.07 28.11
CA SER A 108 2.81 -6.82 28.75
C SER A 108 3.64 -5.93 27.82
N SER A 109 4.53 -6.49 26.98
CA SER A 109 5.30 -5.72 26.00
C SER A 109 4.41 -5.18 24.89
N ALA A 110 3.42 -5.94 24.41
CA ALA A 110 2.46 -5.48 23.44
C ALA A 110 1.58 -4.35 24.00
N MET A 111 1.12 -4.49 25.24
CA MET A 111 0.35 -3.46 25.93
C MET A 111 1.18 -2.20 26.25
N ALA A 112 2.47 -2.34 26.51
CA ALA A 112 3.36 -1.20 26.73
C ALA A 112 3.39 -0.25 25.52
N GLY A 113 3.38 -0.80 24.28
CA GLY A 113 3.27 0.01 23.06
C GLY A 113 1.96 0.79 22.98
N VAL A 114 0.84 0.16 23.29
CA VAL A 114 -0.49 0.81 23.32
C VAL A 114 -0.53 1.91 24.38
N VAL A 115 -0.06 1.63 25.58
CA VAL A 115 0.01 2.59 26.69
C VAL A 115 0.90 3.77 26.33
N PHE A 116 2.05 3.53 25.66
CA PHE A 116 2.95 4.59 25.21
C PHE A 116 2.27 5.53 24.21
N VAL A 117 1.55 4.98 23.20
CA VAL A 117 0.79 5.79 22.24
C VAL A 117 -0.29 6.59 22.96
N TRP A 118 -1.01 5.97 23.92
CA TRP A 118 -2.08 6.62 24.67
C TRP A 118 -1.60 7.76 25.57
N GLN A 119 -0.42 7.61 26.17
CA GLN A 119 0.21 8.63 27.01
C GLN A 119 0.79 9.79 26.20
N ASN A 120 1.21 9.54 24.96
CA ASN A 120 1.78 10.56 24.10
C ASN A 120 0.71 11.20 23.22
N LYS A 121 0.18 12.37 23.68
CA LYS A 121 -0.93 13.08 23.00
C LYS A 121 -0.64 13.44 21.55
N ILE A 122 0.62 13.70 21.19
CA ILE A 122 1.03 14.04 19.83
C ILE A 122 0.92 12.78 18.93
N LEU A 123 1.42 11.67 19.45
CA LEU A 123 1.36 10.39 18.75
C LEU A 123 -0.08 9.90 18.59
N LEU A 124 -0.87 10.00 19.67
CA LEU A 124 -2.29 9.65 19.64
C LEU A 124 -3.05 10.49 18.60
N GLY A 125 -2.80 11.81 18.58
CA GLY A 125 -3.43 12.70 17.61
C GLY A 125 -3.07 12.35 16.17
N ALA A 126 -1.79 12.11 15.89
CA ALA A 126 -1.32 11.73 14.55
C ALA A 126 -1.90 10.37 14.11
N THR A 127 -1.87 9.36 14.98
CA THR A 127 -2.41 8.03 14.68
C THR A 127 -3.93 8.03 14.50
N SER A 128 -4.65 8.82 15.33
CA SER A 128 -6.10 8.98 15.18
C SER A 128 -6.46 9.65 13.86
N LEU A 129 -5.73 10.69 13.49
CA LEU A 129 -5.93 11.41 12.23
C LEU A 129 -5.71 10.48 11.04
N ASP A 130 -4.65 9.69 11.06
CA ASP A 130 -4.35 8.69 10.03
C ASP A 130 -5.45 7.63 9.94
N LEU A 131 -5.90 7.11 11.09
CA LEU A 131 -7.00 6.14 11.14
C LEU A 131 -8.28 6.69 10.51
N PHE A 132 -8.67 7.92 10.82
CA PHE A 132 -9.83 8.56 10.22
C PHE A 132 -9.63 8.81 8.72
N ALA A 133 -8.44 9.26 8.30
CA ALA A 133 -8.13 9.48 6.89
C ALA A 133 -8.24 8.18 6.09
N VAL A 134 -7.70 7.08 6.60
CA VAL A 134 -7.77 5.75 5.95
C VAL A 134 -9.20 5.21 5.95
N LEU A 135 -9.94 5.35 7.08
CA LEU A 135 -11.31 4.87 7.19
C LEU A 135 -12.24 5.60 6.21
N LEU A 136 -12.11 6.91 6.10
CA LEU A 136 -12.92 7.74 5.21
C LEU A 136 -12.38 7.73 3.76
N GLY A 137 -11.09 7.46 3.58
CA GLY A 137 -10.43 7.38 2.28
C GLY A 137 -10.66 6.08 1.50
N GLY A 138 -11.60 5.23 1.90
CA GLY A 138 -11.90 3.93 1.27
C GLY A 138 -12.36 3.99 -0.20
N ALA A 139 -12.31 5.17 -0.84
CA ALA A 139 -12.65 5.38 -2.25
C ALA A 139 -11.89 4.44 -3.21
N THR A 140 -10.67 4.04 -2.86
CA THR A 140 -9.87 3.10 -3.66
C THR A 140 -10.48 1.70 -3.79
N ALA A 141 -11.29 1.27 -2.82
CA ALA A 141 -12.01 0.01 -2.89
C ALA A 141 -13.14 0.03 -3.94
N LEU A 142 -13.71 1.20 -4.19
CA LEU A 142 -14.77 1.40 -5.18
C LEU A 142 -14.26 1.67 -6.60
N LEU A 143 -12.94 1.85 -6.77
CA LEU A 143 -12.31 2.15 -8.06
C LEU A 143 -12.74 1.20 -9.20
N PRO A 144 -12.88 -0.13 -9.01
CA PRO A 144 -13.30 -1.02 -10.09
C PRO A 144 -14.71 -0.72 -10.58
N ILE A 145 -15.63 -0.44 -9.65
CA ILE A 145 -17.03 -0.09 -9.97
C ILE A 145 -17.06 1.28 -10.64
N TYR A 146 -16.33 2.24 -10.09
CA TYR A 146 -16.25 3.61 -10.60
C TYR A 146 -15.67 3.66 -12.03
N ALA A 147 -14.60 2.92 -12.30
CA ALA A 147 -13.99 2.82 -13.62
C ALA A 147 -14.93 2.21 -14.65
N LYS A 148 -15.69 1.17 -14.26
CA LYS A 148 -16.59 0.46 -15.16
C LYS A 148 -17.90 1.22 -15.42
N ASP A 149 -18.58 1.65 -14.33
CA ASP A 149 -19.97 2.12 -14.40
C ASP A 149 -20.09 3.64 -14.59
N ILE A 150 -19.08 4.42 -14.18
CA ILE A 150 -19.11 5.88 -14.26
C ILE A 150 -18.16 6.39 -15.35
N LEU A 151 -16.91 5.92 -15.35
CA LEU A 151 -15.92 6.38 -16.31
C LEU A 151 -15.93 5.58 -17.62
N HIS A 152 -16.65 4.45 -17.68
CA HIS A 152 -16.74 3.54 -18.82
C HIS A 152 -15.38 3.18 -19.43
N THR A 153 -14.37 3.01 -18.56
CA THR A 153 -12.99 2.68 -18.96
C THR A 153 -12.74 1.18 -18.81
N GLY A 154 -11.88 0.68 -19.69
CA GLY A 154 -11.43 -0.72 -19.64
C GLY A 154 -10.43 -1.00 -18.50
N PRO A 155 -9.89 -2.24 -18.45
CA PRO A 155 -8.90 -2.66 -17.45
C PRO A 155 -7.65 -1.77 -17.41
N GLU A 156 -7.26 -1.23 -18.56
CA GLU A 156 -6.13 -0.29 -18.69
C GLU A 156 -6.39 1.01 -17.91
N GLY A 157 -7.61 1.58 -18.06
CA GLY A 157 -8.01 2.76 -17.32
C GLY A 157 -8.05 2.53 -15.81
N LEU A 158 -8.52 1.36 -15.37
CA LEU A 158 -8.49 0.97 -13.96
C LEU A 158 -7.04 0.87 -13.45
N GLY A 159 -6.12 0.31 -14.26
CA GLY A 159 -4.70 0.23 -13.92
C GLY A 159 -4.09 1.60 -13.70
N LEU A 160 -4.37 2.56 -14.58
CA LEU A 160 -3.90 3.95 -14.49
C LEU A 160 -4.49 4.66 -13.25
N LEU A 161 -5.79 4.52 -12.99
CA LEU A 161 -6.42 5.10 -11.81
C LEU A 161 -5.81 4.55 -10.50
N ARG A 162 -5.47 3.27 -10.46
CA ARG A 162 -4.79 2.65 -9.30
C ARG A 162 -3.33 3.11 -9.14
N ALA A 163 -2.65 3.42 -10.24
CA ALA A 163 -1.29 3.94 -10.22
C ALA A 163 -1.21 5.44 -9.86
N ALA A 164 -2.30 6.19 -10.08
CA ALA A 164 -2.33 7.63 -9.92
C ALA A 164 -1.91 8.12 -8.50
N PRO A 165 -2.38 7.53 -7.37
CA PRO A 165 -1.92 7.94 -6.05
C PRO A 165 -0.41 7.73 -5.86
N ALA A 166 0.14 6.63 -6.35
CA ALA A 166 1.57 6.36 -6.24
C ALA A 166 2.42 7.34 -7.07
N MET A 167 1.91 7.77 -8.22
CA MET A 167 2.54 8.83 -9.03
C MET A 167 2.53 10.17 -8.28
N GLY A 168 1.43 10.51 -7.61
CA GLY A 168 1.33 11.70 -6.75
C GLY A 168 2.33 11.65 -5.60
N ALA A 169 2.41 10.52 -4.90
CA ALA A 169 3.38 10.31 -3.82
C ALA A 169 4.83 10.47 -4.28
N LEU A 170 5.18 9.99 -5.47
CA LEU A 170 6.51 10.18 -6.05
C LEU A 170 6.80 11.65 -6.33
N LEU A 171 5.88 12.36 -6.98
CA LEU A 171 6.04 13.79 -7.28
C LEU A 171 6.22 14.58 -5.98
N MET A 172 5.41 14.31 -4.95
CA MET A 172 5.53 14.97 -3.67
C MET A 172 6.85 14.64 -2.96
N SER A 173 7.33 13.41 -3.08
CA SER A 173 8.64 13.00 -2.55
C SER A 173 9.78 13.84 -3.15
N PHE A 174 9.75 14.12 -4.45
CA PHE A 174 10.71 15.02 -5.10
C PHE A 174 10.60 16.46 -4.58
N VAL A 175 9.38 16.96 -4.38
CA VAL A 175 9.15 18.29 -3.82
C VAL A 175 9.70 18.38 -2.41
N LEU A 176 9.43 17.40 -1.56
CA LEU A 176 9.91 17.34 -0.18
C LEU A 176 11.44 17.18 -0.08
N MET A 177 12.06 16.48 -1.03
CA MET A 177 13.52 16.38 -1.12
C MET A 177 14.15 17.75 -1.42
N ARG A 178 13.49 18.57 -2.21
CA ARG A 178 13.97 19.92 -2.56
C ARG A 178 13.67 20.95 -1.48
N TRP A 179 12.54 20.82 -0.79
CA TRP A 179 12.06 21.72 0.27
C TRP A 179 11.68 20.92 1.52
N PRO A 180 12.68 20.54 2.35
CA PRO A 180 12.39 19.75 3.54
C PRO A 180 11.57 20.55 4.57
N MET A 181 10.52 19.95 5.08
CA MET A 181 9.66 20.53 6.10
C MET A 181 10.37 20.52 7.47
N GLN A 182 10.99 21.64 7.86
CA GLN A 182 11.73 21.70 9.12
C GLN A 182 10.95 22.37 10.26
N ARG A 183 9.84 23.05 9.97
CA ARG A 183 9.05 23.80 10.96
C ARG A 183 7.56 23.55 10.77
N HIS A 184 6.79 23.61 11.88
CA HIS A 184 5.33 23.54 11.87
C HIS A 184 4.75 22.23 11.28
N VAL A 185 5.34 21.10 11.60
CA VAL A 185 4.94 19.77 11.08
C VAL A 185 3.43 19.50 11.28
N GLY A 186 2.84 19.98 12.39
CA GLY A 186 1.41 19.82 12.64
C GLY A 186 0.51 20.53 11.62
N TYR A 187 0.89 21.75 11.18
CA TYR A 187 0.12 22.46 10.15
C TYR A 187 0.22 21.75 8.79
N TRP A 188 1.38 21.22 8.46
CA TRP A 188 1.57 20.44 7.23
C TRP A 188 0.74 19.15 7.24
N LEU A 189 0.71 18.46 8.38
CA LEU A 189 -0.12 17.26 8.54
C LEU A 189 -1.61 17.58 8.35
N LEU A 190 -2.11 18.63 9.00
CA LEU A 190 -3.51 19.04 8.87
C LEU A 190 -3.85 19.51 7.44
N SER A 191 -2.95 20.26 6.80
CA SER A 191 -3.16 20.68 5.40
C SER A 191 -3.17 19.51 4.46
N GLY A 192 -2.29 18.52 4.66
CA GLY A 192 -2.28 17.28 3.89
C GLY A 192 -3.60 16.52 3.98
N VAL A 193 -4.13 16.34 5.20
CA VAL A 193 -5.44 15.69 5.39
C VAL A 193 -6.58 16.50 4.78
N ALA A 194 -6.54 17.82 4.85
CA ALA A 194 -7.56 18.68 4.22
C ALA A 194 -7.52 18.55 2.68
N VAL A 195 -6.32 18.54 2.09
CA VAL A 195 -6.12 18.34 0.64
C VAL A 195 -6.57 16.95 0.23
N PHE A 196 -6.21 15.92 0.99
CA PHE A 196 -6.67 14.55 0.78
C PHE A 196 -8.20 14.44 0.77
N GLY A 197 -8.86 15.01 1.79
CA GLY A 197 -10.32 15.04 1.87
C GLY A 197 -10.96 15.78 0.71
N GLY A 198 -10.43 16.97 0.37
CA GLY A 198 -10.89 17.75 -0.78
C GLY A 198 -10.74 17.01 -2.11
N ALA A 199 -9.60 16.37 -2.33
CA ALA A 199 -9.35 15.57 -3.52
C ALA A 199 -10.27 14.34 -3.60
N THR A 200 -10.55 13.69 -2.48
CA THR A 200 -11.50 12.58 -2.40
C THR A 200 -12.93 13.03 -2.76
N ILE A 201 -13.35 14.20 -2.31
CA ILE A 201 -14.64 14.80 -2.68
C ILE A 201 -14.69 15.09 -4.18
N VAL A 202 -13.66 15.73 -4.73
CA VAL A 202 -13.55 16.01 -6.17
C VAL A 202 -13.60 14.71 -6.97
N PHE A 203 -12.89 13.67 -6.53
CA PHE A 203 -12.95 12.35 -7.16
C PHE A 203 -14.37 11.80 -7.16
N GLY A 204 -15.11 11.86 -6.04
CA GLY A 204 -16.45 11.33 -5.90
C GLY A 204 -17.49 12.00 -6.83
N PHE A 205 -17.29 13.28 -7.18
CA PHE A 205 -18.15 14.02 -8.11
C PHE A 205 -17.64 14.01 -9.56
N SER A 206 -16.47 13.44 -9.82
CA SER A 206 -15.85 13.50 -11.13
C SER A 206 -16.46 12.47 -12.09
N ASN A 207 -16.94 12.91 -13.26
CA ASN A 207 -17.38 12.06 -14.36
C ASN A 207 -16.35 12.02 -15.52
N HIS A 208 -15.18 12.67 -15.35
CA HIS A 208 -14.15 12.71 -16.36
C HIS A 208 -12.89 11.96 -15.92
N PHE A 209 -12.40 11.05 -16.75
CA PHE A 209 -11.23 10.24 -16.47
C PHE A 209 -10.00 11.07 -16.03
N GLY A 210 -9.68 12.14 -16.78
CA GLY A 210 -8.54 13.00 -16.46
C GLY A 210 -8.65 13.71 -15.11
N LEU A 211 -9.85 14.20 -14.76
CA LEU A 211 -10.10 14.83 -13.47
C LEU A 211 -10.02 13.82 -12.33
N SER A 212 -10.58 12.63 -12.52
CA SER A 212 -10.50 11.53 -11.56
C SER A 212 -9.05 11.10 -11.31
N MET A 213 -8.25 10.98 -12.38
CA MET A 213 -6.83 10.62 -12.29
C MET A 213 -6.03 11.70 -11.55
N LEU A 214 -6.28 12.98 -11.82
CA LEU A 214 -5.63 14.10 -11.14
C LEU A 214 -6.03 14.16 -9.66
N ALA A 215 -7.31 14.01 -9.36
CA ALA A 215 -7.79 13.95 -7.99
C ALA A 215 -7.14 12.80 -7.20
N LEU A 216 -7.07 11.60 -7.78
CA LEU A 216 -6.39 10.45 -7.17
C LEU A 216 -4.87 10.67 -7.04
N ALA A 217 -4.21 11.34 -7.98
CA ALA A 217 -2.80 11.70 -7.82
C ALA A 217 -2.60 12.67 -6.64
N ILE A 218 -3.49 13.63 -6.46
CA ILE A 218 -3.46 14.55 -5.30
C ILE A 218 -3.70 13.82 -3.98
N THR A 219 -4.56 12.79 -3.94
CA THR A 219 -4.73 11.98 -2.71
C THR A 219 -3.48 11.23 -2.31
N GLY A 220 -2.58 10.94 -3.24
CA GLY A 220 -1.30 10.30 -2.96
C GLY A 220 -0.16 11.25 -2.63
N ALA A 221 -0.34 12.55 -2.92
CA ALA A 221 0.68 13.57 -2.69
C ALA A 221 0.64 14.11 -1.26
#